data_cf010d9cb41f4a48b5334715f2878fb8
#
_entry.id   cf010d9cb41f4a48b5334715f2878fb8
#
_cell.length_a   1.000
_cell.length_b   1.000
_cell.length_c   1.000
_cell.angle_alpha   90.00
_cell.angle_beta   90.00
_cell.angle_gamma   90.00
#
_symmetry.space_group_name_H-M   'P 1'
#
loop_
_entity.id
_entity.type
_entity.pdbx_description
1 polymer ?
#
loop_
_entity_poly.entity_id
_entity_poly.type
_entity_poly.pdbx_seq_one_letter_code
_entity_poly.pdbx_strand_id
1 'polypeptide(L)'
;MKKFLFLFMSLCLVILTASACLAEPELIINKDKGEVIVPAEINGKYLVSPTKHAMSFYKGGNGEKSIMRALVSELDFHKALLDLGAVPGDNIKAEDMKARSSKEGKSAEGSKAEVFITWEGSDGKLKEVKLDDAIISDVKDGEPRPFDIRFSGNLEFAEKFRPGCFICLDSCAAGICTNASWPTGALNNKEVSFRGSSKVLPPDGTPVSVIVRLVR
;
A
#
# COMPACT_ATOMS: atom_id res chain seq x y z
N MET A 1 -51.37 -40.62 -51.05
CA MET A 1 -50.26 -39.63 -51.09
C MET A 1 -50.44 -38.76 -49.90
N LYS A 2 -49.68 -39.04 -48.79
CA LYS A 2 -49.77 -38.27 -47.55
C LYS A 2 -48.51 -37.41 -47.48
N LYS A 3 -48.71 -36.09 -47.48
CA LYS A 3 -47.61 -35.08 -47.31
C LYS A 3 -47.29 -34.97 -45.83
N PHE A 4 -46.05 -35.32 -45.41
CA PHE A 4 -45.52 -35.09 -44.08
C PHE A 4 -44.95 -33.66 -44.05
N LEU A 5 -45.53 -32.86 -43.20
CA LEU A 5 -45.05 -31.49 -42.92
C LEU A 5 -44.11 -31.57 -41.74
N PHE A 6 -42.79 -31.42 -41.97
CA PHE A 6 -41.77 -31.31 -40.89
C PHE A 6 -41.77 -29.87 -40.39
N LEU A 7 -42.18 -29.71 -39.14
CA LEU A 7 -42.10 -28.47 -38.40
C LEU A 7 -40.71 -28.37 -37.73
N PHE A 8 -39.81 -27.54 -38.28
CA PHE A 8 -38.53 -27.22 -37.65
C PHE A 8 -38.77 -26.21 -36.52
N MET A 9 -38.76 -26.70 -35.29
CA MET A 9 -38.78 -25.83 -34.08
C MET A 9 -37.34 -25.40 -33.77
N SER A 10 -36.95 -24.19 -34.23
CA SER A 10 -35.67 -23.55 -33.91
C SER A 10 -35.69 -23.11 -32.46
N LEU A 11 -34.97 -23.84 -31.58
CA LEU A 11 -34.76 -23.50 -30.20
C LEU A 11 -33.64 -22.47 -30.14
N CYS A 12 -33.97 -21.15 -30.10
CA CYS A 12 -33.03 -20.08 -29.81
C CYS A 12 -32.63 -20.17 -28.35
N LEU A 13 -31.46 -20.77 -28.10
CA LEU A 13 -30.79 -20.73 -26.79
C LEU A 13 -30.22 -19.33 -26.56
N VAL A 14 -30.97 -18.47 -25.83
CA VAL A 14 -30.48 -17.18 -25.38
C VAL A 14 -29.51 -17.42 -24.24
N ILE A 15 -28.22 -17.41 -24.55
CA ILE A 15 -27.16 -17.39 -23.52
C ILE A 15 -27.14 -16.01 -22.92
N LEU A 16 -27.80 -15.83 -21.77
CA LEU A 16 -27.58 -14.67 -20.91
C LEU A 16 -26.16 -14.76 -20.36
N THR A 17 -25.21 -14.09 -20.99
CA THR A 17 -23.92 -13.79 -20.36
C THR A 17 -24.15 -12.74 -19.28
N ALA A 18 -24.30 -13.18 -18.03
CA ALA A 18 -24.22 -12.28 -16.90
C ALA A 18 -22.78 -11.71 -16.87
N SER A 19 -22.60 -10.52 -17.44
CA SER A 19 -21.40 -9.72 -17.19
C SER A 19 -21.42 -9.36 -15.70
N ALA A 20 -20.67 -10.11 -14.90
CA ALA A 20 -20.35 -9.68 -13.56
C ALA A 20 -19.59 -8.34 -13.71
N CYS A 21 -20.29 -7.24 -13.46
CA CYS A 21 -19.66 -5.93 -13.30
C CYS A 21 -18.80 -6.05 -12.04
N LEU A 22 -17.51 -6.36 -12.20
CA LEU A 22 -16.55 -6.28 -11.12
C LEU A 22 -16.49 -4.81 -10.74
N ALA A 23 -17.05 -4.46 -9.58
CA ALA A 23 -16.91 -3.12 -9.03
C ALA A 23 -15.41 -2.77 -8.98
N GLU A 24 -15.06 -1.56 -9.41
CA GLU A 24 -13.68 -1.11 -9.26
C GLU A 24 -13.32 -1.10 -7.77
N PRO A 25 -12.09 -1.49 -7.43
CA PRO A 25 -11.68 -1.52 -6.03
C PRO A 25 -11.71 -0.08 -5.46
N GLU A 26 -12.39 0.07 -4.33
CA GLU A 26 -12.52 1.33 -3.61
C GLU A 26 -11.86 1.22 -2.23
N LEU A 27 -11.32 2.33 -1.73
CA LEU A 27 -10.89 2.41 -0.33
C LEU A 27 -12.11 2.63 0.59
N ILE A 28 -12.02 2.11 1.81
CA ILE A 28 -13.09 2.22 2.81
C ILE A 28 -12.61 3.11 3.96
N ILE A 29 -13.43 4.10 4.35
CA ILE A 29 -13.18 4.95 5.51
C ILE A 29 -14.07 4.47 6.67
N ASN A 30 -13.45 3.99 7.74
CA ASN A 30 -14.14 3.63 8.99
C ASN A 30 -13.88 4.73 10.03
N LYS A 31 -14.82 5.69 10.13
CA LYS A 31 -14.70 6.83 11.04
C LYS A 31 -14.71 6.43 12.51
N ASP A 32 -15.49 5.42 12.87
CA ASP A 32 -15.63 4.97 14.26
C ASP A 32 -14.33 4.41 14.80
N LYS A 33 -13.59 3.70 13.96
CA LYS A 33 -12.28 3.13 14.30
C LYS A 33 -11.11 4.05 13.94
N GLY A 34 -11.33 5.11 13.19
CA GLY A 34 -10.28 5.97 12.67
C GLY A 34 -9.38 5.27 11.64
N GLU A 35 -9.97 4.48 10.75
CA GLU A 35 -9.25 3.62 9.81
C GLU A 35 -9.53 3.98 8.35
N VAL A 36 -8.49 3.89 7.53
CA VAL A 36 -8.60 3.78 6.07
C VAL A 36 -8.18 2.37 5.68
N ILE A 37 -9.03 1.66 4.95
CA ILE A 37 -8.77 0.30 4.45
C ILE A 37 -8.53 0.39 2.95
N VAL A 38 -7.34 0.00 2.52
CA VAL A 38 -6.87 0.09 1.15
C VAL A 38 -6.79 -1.31 0.54
N PRO A 39 -7.50 -1.60 -0.56
CA PRO A 39 -7.34 -2.85 -1.29
C PRO A 39 -5.98 -2.86 -2.01
N ALA A 40 -5.26 -3.97 -1.87
CA ALA A 40 -3.94 -4.14 -2.46
C ALA A 40 -3.69 -5.62 -2.81
N GLU A 41 -2.56 -5.90 -3.44
CA GLU A 41 -2.04 -7.25 -3.65
C GLU A 41 -0.55 -7.34 -3.30
N ILE A 42 -0.10 -8.52 -2.90
CA ILE A 42 1.33 -8.76 -2.59
C ILE A 42 2.17 -8.76 -3.87
N ASN A 43 3.33 -8.12 -3.81
CA ASN A 43 4.38 -8.22 -4.82
C ASN A 43 5.50 -9.13 -4.31
N GLY A 44 5.45 -10.38 -4.72
CA GLY A 44 6.36 -11.45 -4.27
C GLY A 44 7.83 -11.17 -4.52
N LYS A 45 8.17 -10.34 -5.51
CA LYS A 45 9.55 -9.89 -5.76
C LYS A 45 10.18 -9.28 -4.51
N TYR A 46 9.43 -8.51 -3.74
CA TYR A 46 9.94 -7.80 -2.57
C TYR A 46 9.75 -8.55 -1.24
N LEU A 47 9.37 -9.81 -1.32
CA LEU A 47 9.52 -10.76 -0.22
C LEU A 47 10.96 -11.32 -0.12
N VAL A 48 11.75 -11.16 -1.19
CA VAL A 48 13.14 -11.63 -1.27
C VAL A 48 14.14 -10.53 -1.63
N SER A 49 13.72 -9.50 -2.35
CA SER A 49 14.56 -8.36 -2.76
C SER A 49 14.26 -7.13 -1.93
N PRO A 50 15.25 -6.26 -1.67
CA PRO A 50 15.02 -5.03 -0.91
C PRO A 50 14.20 -4.01 -1.70
N THR A 51 13.45 -3.18 -0.95
CA THR A 51 12.69 -2.04 -1.48
C THR A 51 12.68 -0.86 -0.51
N LYS A 52 12.25 0.30 -1.00
CA LYS A 52 12.03 1.54 -0.23
C LYS A 52 10.56 1.78 0.11
N HIS A 53 9.65 0.95 -0.40
CA HIS A 53 8.22 1.19 -0.35
C HIS A 53 7.49 -0.02 0.22
N ALA A 54 6.74 0.17 1.30
CA ALA A 54 5.81 -0.84 1.80
C ALA A 54 4.62 -0.98 0.85
N MET A 55 4.03 0.15 0.42
CA MET A 55 2.88 0.15 -0.48
C MET A 55 2.94 1.31 -1.47
N SER A 56 2.61 1.03 -2.73
CA SER A 56 2.49 2.03 -3.79
C SER A 56 1.33 1.71 -4.72
N PHE A 57 0.72 2.75 -5.32
CA PHE A 57 -0.31 2.61 -6.34
C PHE A 57 0.24 1.89 -7.57
N TYR A 58 -0.41 0.81 -8.01
CA TYR A 58 0.11 -0.03 -9.10
C TYR A 58 0.32 0.73 -10.42
N LYS A 59 -0.42 1.81 -10.68
CA LYS A 59 -0.26 2.70 -11.85
C LYS A 59 0.70 3.88 -11.59
N GLY A 60 1.23 4.02 -10.39
CA GLY A 60 2.20 5.08 -10.08
C GLY A 60 3.63 4.75 -10.53
N GLY A 61 4.52 5.73 -10.56
CA GLY A 61 5.92 5.56 -10.97
C GLY A 61 6.72 4.56 -10.15
N ASN A 62 6.27 4.24 -8.92
CA ASN A 62 6.85 3.24 -8.03
C ASN A 62 5.94 2.01 -7.79
N GLY A 63 4.86 1.85 -8.57
CA GLY A 63 3.88 0.80 -8.38
C GLY A 63 4.48 -0.59 -8.32
N GLU A 64 5.41 -0.90 -9.23
CA GLU A 64 6.11 -2.19 -9.28
C GLU A 64 7.34 -2.27 -8.36
N LYS A 65 7.56 -1.29 -7.46
CA LYS A 65 8.73 -1.22 -6.58
C LYS A 65 8.38 -1.36 -5.10
N SER A 66 7.17 -1.78 -4.76
CA SER A 66 6.68 -1.91 -3.39
C SER A 66 6.36 -3.35 -3.02
N ILE A 67 6.31 -3.65 -1.71
CA ILE A 67 5.91 -4.96 -1.17
C ILE A 67 4.43 -5.23 -1.49
N MET A 68 3.60 -4.18 -1.49
CA MET A 68 2.17 -4.25 -1.80
C MET A 68 1.82 -3.24 -2.89
N ARG A 69 1.06 -3.68 -3.89
CA ARG A 69 0.49 -2.84 -4.95
C ARG A 69 -0.91 -2.40 -4.54
N ALA A 70 -1.10 -1.14 -4.19
CA ALA A 70 -2.43 -0.58 -3.92
C ALA A 70 -3.23 -0.51 -5.23
N LEU A 71 -4.51 -0.85 -5.17
CA LEU A 71 -5.42 -0.86 -6.33
C LEU A 71 -6.18 0.46 -6.52
N VAL A 72 -5.99 1.42 -5.62
CA VAL A 72 -6.58 2.76 -5.61
C VAL A 72 -5.48 3.82 -5.61
N SER A 73 -5.83 5.08 -5.88
CA SER A 73 -4.87 6.19 -5.96
C SER A 73 -4.34 6.62 -4.59
N GLU A 74 -3.06 7.00 -4.52
CA GLU A 74 -2.46 7.64 -3.34
C GLU A 74 -3.10 8.99 -3.01
N LEU A 75 -3.71 9.67 -3.99
CA LEU A 75 -4.40 10.94 -3.77
C LEU A 75 -5.73 10.73 -3.03
N ASP A 76 -6.47 9.66 -3.37
CA ASP A 76 -7.70 9.29 -2.66
C ASP A 76 -7.37 8.86 -1.23
N PHE A 77 -6.26 8.17 -1.02
CA PHE A 77 -5.78 7.80 0.30
C PHE A 77 -5.40 9.02 1.14
N HIS A 78 -4.70 10.00 0.55
CA HIS A 78 -4.38 11.27 1.22
C HIS A 78 -5.67 11.97 1.67
N LYS A 79 -6.65 12.10 0.76
CA LYS A 79 -7.95 12.70 1.08
C LYS A 79 -8.67 11.95 2.21
N ALA A 80 -8.67 10.62 2.17
CA ALA A 80 -9.31 9.80 3.20
C ALA A 80 -8.71 10.01 4.59
N LEU A 81 -7.39 10.20 4.70
CA LEU A 81 -6.72 10.53 5.97
C LEU A 81 -7.15 11.91 6.49
N LEU A 82 -7.28 12.91 5.61
CA LEU A 82 -7.81 14.22 5.99
C LEU A 82 -9.27 14.11 6.45
N ASP A 83 -10.11 13.33 5.77
CA ASP A 83 -11.53 13.12 6.13
C ASP A 83 -11.68 12.40 7.50
N LEU A 84 -10.64 11.71 7.97
CA LEU A 84 -10.53 11.14 9.32
C LEU A 84 -10.00 12.15 10.37
N GLY A 85 -9.61 13.36 9.95
CA GLY A 85 -9.05 14.39 10.81
C GLY A 85 -7.54 14.26 11.05
N ALA A 86 -6.82 13.49 10.25
CA ALA A 86 -5.37 13.45 10.33
C ALA A 86 -4.74 14.78 9.90
N VAL A 87 -3.67 15.17 10.58
CA VAL A 87 -2.91 16.39 10.29
C VAL A 87 -1.64 16.00 9.54
N PRO A 88 -1.42 16.51 8.31
CA PRO A 88 -0.20 16.22 7.56
C PRO A 88 1.00 16.94 8.17
N GLY A 89 2.18 16.33 8.06
CA GLY A 89 3.44 16.93 8.54
C GLY A 89 4.00 17.96 7.58
N ASP A 90 3.99 17.66 6.29
CA ASP A 90 4.48 18.50 5.17
C ASP A 90 5.88 19.12 5.37
N ASN A 91 6.68 18.49 6.25
CA ASN A 91 8.00 19.00 6.66
C ASN A 91 9.16 18.46 5.81
N ILE A 92 8.95 17.41 4.99
CA ILE A 92 9.99 16.82 4.14
C ILE A 92 9.88 17.40 2.72
N LYS A 93 10.99 17.98 2.22
CA LYS A 93 11.07 18.56 0.88
C LYS A 93 12.01 17.76 -0.01
N ALA A 94 11.95 17.98 -1.32
CA ALA A 94 12.78 17.28 -2.29
C ALA A 94 14.29 17.44 -2.04
N GLU A 95 14.72 18.59 -1.54
CA GLU A 95 16.11 18.85 -1.17
C GLU A 95 16.58 18.01 0.03
N ASP A 96 15.71 17.69 0.98
CA ASP A 96 16.03 16.87 2.14
C ASP A 96 16.42 15.44 1.74
N MET A 97 15.97 14.98 0.56
CA MET A 97 16.34 13.67 0.01
C MET A 97 17.80 13.55 -0.40
N LYS A 98 18.57 14.66 -0.40
CA LYS A 98 20.00 14.70 -0.69
C LYS A 98 20.88 14.48 0.55
N ALA A 99 20.29 14.26 1.74
CA ALA A 99 21.03 13.98 2.97
C ALA A 99 22.02 12.82 2.76
N ARG A 100 23.24 13.00 3.22
CA ARG A 100 24.35 12.02 3.05
C ARG A 100 24.35 10.93 4.13
N SER A 101 23.52 11.09 5.14
CA SER A 101 23.31 10.12 6.20
C SER A 101 22.01 10.44 6.93
N SER A 102 21.49 9.49 7.72
CA SER A 102 20.34 9.73 8.59
C SER A 102 20.64 10.79 9.68
N LYS A 103 21.90 11.02 10.02
CA LYS A 103 22.30 12.05 11.00
C LYS A 103 22.11 13.48 10.47
N GLU A 104 22.17 13.66 9.17
CA GLU A 104 21.92 14.96 8.49
C GLU A 104 20.46 15.05 7.99
N GLY A 105 19.74 13.96 8.03
CA GLY A 105 18.38 13.84 7.52
C GLY A 105 17.33 14.38 8.47
N LYS A 106 16.13 14.57 7.94
CA LYS A 106 14.93 14.94 8.70
C LYS A 106 14.02 13.75 8.89
N SER A 107 13.42 13.61 10.05
CA SER A 107 12.29 12.70 10.29
C SER A 107 10.98 13.35 9.90
N ALA A 108 10.09 12.56 9.34
CA ALA A 108 8.75 13.00 8.99
C ALA A 108 7.92 13.30 10.23
N GLU A 109 7.08 14.30 10.11
CA GLU A 109 6.10 14.72 11.11
C GLU A 109 4.68 14.39 10.65
N GLY A 110 3.69 14.77 11.46
CA GLY A 110 2.27 14.58 11.19
C GLY A 110 1.61 13.53 12.09
N SER A 111 0.32 13.30 11.89
CA SER A 111 -0.45 12.35 12.68
C SER A 111 0.15 10.96 12.62
N LYS A 112 0.26 10.31 13.78
CA LYS A 112 0.77 8.93 13.89
C LYS A 112 -0.28 7.93 13.43
N ALA A 113 0.17 6.88 12.75
CA ALA A 113 -0.67 5.78 12.34
C ALA A 113 -0.04 4.42 12.66
N GLU A 114 -0.87 3.43 12.89
CA GLU A 114 -0.51 2.02 12.87
C GLU A 114 -0.99 1.39 11.57
N VAL A 115 -0.24 0.43 11.06
CA VAL A 115 -0.56 -0.24 9.80
C VAL A 115 -0.68 -1.73 10.03
N PHE A 116 -1.78 -2.31 9.54
CA PHE A 116 -2.05 -3.75 9.58
C PHE A 116 -2.32 -4.25 8.17
N ILE A 117 -1.99 -5.49 7.93
CA ILE A 117 -2.22 -6.18 6.65
C ILE A 117 -3.11 -7.38 6.96
N THR A 118 -4.23 -7.50 6.22
CA THR A 118 -5.18 -8.60 6.41
C THR A 118 -5.42 -9.33 5.10
N TRP A 119 -5.62 -10.65 5.17
CA TRP A 119 -5.96 -11.51 4.03
C TRP A 119 -6.69 -12.76 4.48
N GLU A 120 -7.36 -13.42 3.56
CA GLU A 120 -7.93 -14.74 3.79
C GLU A 120 -6.83 -15.81 3.65
N GLY A 121 -6.58 -16.56 4.72
CA GLY A 121 -5.64 -17.67 4.70
C GLY A 121 -6.20 -18.87 3.92
N SER A 122 -5.32 -19.81 3.57
CA SER A 122 -5.72 -21.06 2.89
C SER A 122 -6.71 -21.93 3.68
N ASP A 123 -6.85 -21.65 4.98
CA ASP A 123 -7.80 -22.28 5.89
C ASP A 123 -9.15 -21.54 5.95
N GLY A 124 -9.37 -20.55 5.07
CA GLY A 124 -10.57 -19.71 5.04
C GLY A 124 -10.69 -18.73 6.20
N LYS A 125 -9.65 -18.60 7.04
CA LYS A 125 -9.67 -17.68 8.18
C LYS A 125 -8.99 -16.37 7.82
N LEU A 126 -9.56 -15.28 8.33
CA LEU A 126 -8.91 -13.97 8.23
C LEU A 126 -7.61 -13.98 9.05
N LYS A 127 -6.51 -13.62 8.40
CA LYS A 127 -5.21 -13.38 9.02
C LYS A 127 -5.03 -11.87 9.14
N GLU A 128 -4.36 -11.44 10.19
CA GLU A 128 -3.95 -10.05 10.40
C GLU A 128 -2.54 -10.02 10.96
N VAL A 129 -1.72 -9.10 10.46
CA VAL A 129 -0.36 -8.88 10.93
C VAL A 129 -0.06 -7.39 10.98
N LYS A 130 0.72 -6.95 11.98
CA LYS A 130 1.23 -5.59 12.04
C LYS A 130 2.35 -5.39 11.02
N LEU A 131 2.49 -4.16 10.49
CA LEU A 131 3.55 -3.85 9.53
C LEU A 131 4.95 -4.17 10.07
N ASP A 132 5.17 -3.94 11.36
CA ASP A 132 6.42 -4.25 12.06
C ASP A 132 6.81 -5.73 11.94
N ASP A 133 5.83 -6.64 12.02
CA ASP A 133 6.06 -8.08 11.94
C ASP A 133 6.13 -8.57 10.49
N ALA A 134 5.52 -7.83 9.58
CA ALA A 134 5.44 -8.16 8.16
C ALA A 134 6.69 -7.77 7.36
N ILE A 135 7.52 -6.86 7.89
CA ILE A 135 8.69 -6.32 7.20
C ILE A 135 9.97 -6.61 7.98
N ILE A 136 10.95 -7.13 7.27
CA ILE A 136 12.30 -7.35 7.78
C ILE A 136 13.12 -6.09 7.52
N SER A 137 13.76 -5.60 8.59
CA SER A 137 14.69 -4.46 8.58
C SER A 137 16.10 -4.97 8.77
N ASP A 138 16.92 -4.92 7.71
CA ASP A 138 18.35 -5.26 7.77
C ASP A 138 19.14 -3.97 8.00
N VAL A 139 19.64 -3.76 9.22
CA VAL A 139 20.36 -2.56 9.65
C VAL A 139 21.85 -2.80 9.58
N LYS A 140 22.59 -1.85 8.99
CA LYS A 140 24.04 -1.98 8.80
C LYS A 140 24.79 -1.91 10.14
N ASP A 141 24.43 -0.91 10.97
CA ASP A 141 25.06 -0.67 12.26
C ASP A 141 23.96 -0.40 13.30
N GLY A 142 23.84 -1.25 14.32
CA GLY A 142 22.84 -1.14 15.38
C GLY A 142 21.67 -2.09 15.25
N GLU A 143 20.57 -1.80 15.91
CA GLU A 143 19.38 -2.62 15.99
C GLU A 143 18.25 -2.11 15.09
N PRO A 144 17.36 -2.98 14.60
CA PRO A 144 16.12 -2.58 13.95
C PRO A 144 15.30 -1.65 14.86
N ARG A 145 14.68 -0.64 14.25
CA ARG A 145 13.82 0.32 14.95
C ARG A 145 12.37 -0.04 14.69
N PRO A 146 11.47 0.03 15.70
CA PRO A 146 10.03 -0.06 15.46
C PRO A 146 9.58 1.00 14.46
N PHE A 147 8.59 0.68 13.65
CA PHE A 147 8.05 1.65 12.71
C PHE A 147 7.30 2.77 13.44
N ASP A 148 7.59 3.99 13.06
CA ASP A 148 6.86 5.20 13.45
C ASP A 148 6.24 5.81 12.19
N ILE A 149 5.10 5.27 11.79
CA ILE A 149 4.41 5.71 10.58
C ILE A 149 3.70 7.02 10.85
N ARG A 150 4.01 8.03 10.04
CA ARG A 150 3.45 9.38 10.11
C ARG A 150 2.71 9.73 8.82
N PHE A 151 1.60 10.43 8.95
CA PHE A 151 0.94 11.07 7.82
C PHE A 151 1.77 12.29 7.39
N SER A 152 2.70 12.07 6.49
CA SER A 152 3.65 13.09 6.04
C SER A 152 3.00 14.13 5.14
N GLY A 153 1.85 13.82 4.55
CA GLY A 153 1.17 14.71 3.60
C GLY A 153 1.77 14.61 2.20
N ASN A 154 2.71 15.51 1.88
CA ASN A 154 3.45 15.54 0.61
C ASN A 154 2.56 15.57 -0.66
N LEU A 155 1.36 16.13 -0.55
CA LEU A 155 0.35 16.14 -1.63
C LEU A 155 0.89 16.80 -2.91
N GLU A 156 1.54 17.97 -2.78
CA GLU A 156 2.12 18.69 -3.92
C GLU A 156 3.12 17.83 -4.72
N PHE A 157 3.96 17.06 -4.02
CA PHE A 157 4.90 16.15 -4.67
C PHE A 157 4.17 14.99 -5.37
N ALA A 158 3.17 14.42 -4.71
CA ALA A 158 2.36 13.33 -5.26
C ALA A 158 1.62 13.75 -6.52
N GLU A 159 0.98 14.92 -6.53
CA GLU A 159 0.28 15.46 -7.68
C GLU A 159 1.20 15.76 -8.86
N LYS A 160 2.35 16.37 -8.58
CA LYS A 160 3.31 16.80 -9.59
C LYS A 160 4.05 15.65 -10.25
N PHE A 161 4.51 14.67 -9.46
CA PHE A 161 5.42 13.63 -9.95
C PHE A 161 4.78 12.25 -10.09
N ARG A 162 3.57 12.06 -9.56
CA ARG A 162 2.81 10.81 -9.63
C ARG A 162 3.60 9.56 -9.22
N PRO A 163 4.35 9.59 -8.09
CA PRO A 163 5.14 8.45 -7.65
C PRO A 163 4.28 7.25 -7.23
N GLY A 164 3.04 7.49 -6.81
CA GLY A 164 2.14 6.46 -6.31
C GLY A 164 2.44 6.00 -4.87
N CYS A 165 3.27 6.70 -4.10
CA CYS A 165 3.75 6.22 -2.80
C CYS A 165 2.71 6.43 -1.69
N PHE A 166 2.14 5.33 -1.19
CA PHE A 166 1.28 5.31 -0.01
C PHE A 166 2.09 5.31 1.28
N ILE A 167 3.01 4.34 1.41
CA ILE A 167 3.82 4.15 2.61
C ILE A 167 5.28 3.92 2.20
N CYS A 168 6.15 4.88 2.53
CA CYS A 168 7.60 4.75 2.38
C CYS A 168 8.23 4.23 3.67
N LEU A 169 9.34 3.48 3.54
CA LEU A 169 10.01 2.80 4.66
C LEU A 169 11.08 3.64 5.35
N ASP A 170 11.34 4.84 4.83
CA ASP A 170 12.05 5.93 5.52
C ASP A 170 11.28 7.24 5.35
N SER A 171 11.72 8.30 5.99
CA SER A 171 11.21 9.66 5.79
C SER A 171 11.49 10.09 4.35
N CYS A 172 10.43 10.41 3.60
CA CYS A 172 10.51 10.60 2.14
C CYS A 172 9.55 11.70 1.68
N ALA A 173 9.99 12.57 0.78
CA ALA A 173 9.17 13.62 0.19
C ALA A 173 8.06 13.10 -0.74
N ALA A 174 8.10 11.82 -1.14
CA ALA A 174 7.15 11.23 -2.08
C ALA A 174 6.01 10.44 -1.39
N GLY A 175 6.18 10.06 -0.12
CA GLY A 175 5.23 9.21 0.58
C GLY A 175 4.10 10.00 1.23
N ILE A 176 2.86 9.58 1.04
CA ILE A 176 1.71 10.11 1.79
C ILE A 176 1.88 9.80 3.28
N CYS A 177 2.23 8.55 3.60
CA CYS A 177 2.74 8.16 4.91
C CYS A 177 4.19 7.72 4.79
N THR A 178 5.00 7.98 5.84
CA THR A 178 6.40 7.57 5.85
C THR A 178 6.83 7.11 7.25
N ASN A 179 7.89 6.30 7.30
CA ASN A 179 8.45 5.82 8.55
C ASN A 179 9.45 6.83 9.12
N ALA A 180 9.03 7.56 10.14
CA ALA A 180 9.83 8.59 10.81
C ALA A 180 10.99 8.05 11.66
N SER A 181 11.00 6.73 11.97
CA SER A 181 12.13 6.09 12.68
C SER A 181 13.43 6.16 11.88
N TRP A 182 13.34 6.30 10.56
CA TRP A 182 14.48 6.45 9.66
C TRP A 182 14.40 7.79 8.94
N PRO A 183 15.25 8.76 9.28
CA PRO A 183 15.31 10.06 8.61
C PRO A 183 15.62 9.96 7.12
N THR A 184 15.40 11.03 6.38
CA THR A 184 15.82 11.14 4.99
C THR A 184 17.30 10.77 4.84
N GLY A 185 17.65 10.10 3.75
CA GLY A 185 19.02 9.65 3.49
C GLY A 185 19.36 8.26 4.01
N ALA A 186 18.66 7.73 5.01
CA ALA A 186 18.97 6.41 5.60
C ALA A 186 19.01 5.30 4.55
N LEU A 187 17.96 5.15 3.74
CA LEU A 187 17.88 4.15 2.67
C LEU A 187 18.85 4.44 1.51
N ASN A 188 19.00 5.72 1.14
CA ASN A 188 19.89 6.12 0.05
C ASN A 188 21.35 5.82 0.37
N ASN A 189 21.73 5.93 1.64
CA ASN A 189 23.10 5.67 2.13
C ASN A 189 23.28 4.24 2.65
N LYS A 190 22.29 3.37 2.44
CA LYS A 190 22.34 1.94 2.81
C LYS A 190 22.61 1.70 4.30
N GLU A 191 22.11 2.59 5.16
CA GLU A 191 22.18 2.41 6.62
C GLU A 191 21.17 1.34 7.08
N VAL A 192 20.09 1.18 6.32
CA VAL A 192 19.07 0.16 6.48
C VAL A 192 18.58 -0.30 5.12
N SER A 193 18.11 -1.52 5.02
CA SER A 193 17.33 -2.03 3.88
C SER A 193 16.11 -2.79 4.37
N PHE A 194 15.05 -2.81 3.56
CA PHE A 194 13.78 -3.42 3.93
C PHE A 194 13.30 -4.39 2.87
N ARG A 195 12.65 -5.46 3.30
CA ARG A 195 11.92 -6.41 2.45
C ARG A 195 10.74 -6.99 3.21
N GLY A 196 9.74 -7.49 2.50
CA GLY A 196 8.65 -8.24 3.13
C GLY A 196 9.15 -9.59 3.66
N SER A 197 8.51 -10.08 4.70
CA SER A 197 8.78 -11.39 5.28
C SER A 197 7.99 -12.46 4.55
N SER A 198 8.64 -13.30 3.74
CA SER A 198 8.01 -14.46 3.10
C SER A 198 7.53 -15.55 4.08
N LYS A 199 7.91 -15.44 5.36
CA LYS A 199 7.43 -16.34 6.43
C LYS A 199 6.10 -15.86 7.01
N VAL A 200 5.77 -14.59 6.83
CA VAL A 200 4.62 -13.92 7.43
C VAL A 200 3.59 -13.54 6.38
N LEU A 201 4.01 -12.85 5.32
CA LEU A 201 3.14 -12.41 4.24
C LEU A 201 2.76 -13.54 3.29
N PRO A 202 1.56 -13.51 2.69
CA PRO A 202 1.15 -14.48 1.69
C PRO A 202 1.93 -14.34 0.38
N PRO A 203 1.85 -15.32 -0.53
CA PRO A 203 2.60 -15.32 -1.79
C PRO A 203 2.18 -14.20 -2.75
N ASP A 204 2.97 -14.04 -3.83
CA ASP A 204 2.75 -13.08 -4.92
C ASP A 204 1.32 -13.12 -5.46
N GLY A 205 0.76 -11.94 -5.76
CA GLY A 205 -0.58 -11.77 -6.32
C GLY A 205 -1.73 -12.02 -5.34
N THR A 206 -1.44 -12.38 -4.06
CA THR A 206 -2.51 -12.57 -3.08
C THR A 206 -3.19 -11.23 -2.78
N PRO A 207 -4.53 -11.16 -2.91
CA PRO A 207 -5.30 -9.98 -2.49
C PRO A 207 -5.19 -9.77 -0.98
N VAL A 208 -4.93 -8.54 -0.57
CA VAL A 208 -4.83 -8.13 0.83
C VAL A 208 -5.57 -6.81 1.05
N SER A 209 -5.97 -6.56 2.29
CA SER A 209 -6.39 -5.22 2.71
C SER A 209 -5.35 -4.62 3.64
N VAL A 210 -4.93 -3.39 3.36
CA VAL A 210 -4.01 -2.64 4.21
C VAL A 210 -4.81 -1.64 5.03
N ILE A 211 -4.81 -1.81 6.35
CA ILE A 211 -5.53 -0.96 7.30
C ILE A 211 -4.56 0.06 7.87
N VAL A 212 -4.83 1.34 7.63
CA VAL A 212 -4.09 2.45 8.24
C VAL A 212 -4.98 3.08 9.30
N ARG A 213 -4.62 2.91 10.57
CA ARG A 213 -5.36 3.35 11.75
C ARG A 213 -4.66 4.53 12.40
N LEU A 214 -5.36 5.65 12.56
CA LEU A 214 -4.84 6.82 13.27
C LEU A 214 -4.71 6.52 14.78
N VAL A 215 -3.56 6.87 15.34
CA VAL A 215 -3.35 6.85 16.79
C VAL A 215 -3.87 8.16 17.37
N ARG A 216 -4.88 8.05 18.23
CA ARG A 216 -5.52 9.19 18.92
C ARG A 216 -4.86 9.48 20.25
#